data_0d6806172e0f9aee87c00a20af56efb0
#
_entry.id   0d6806172e0f9aee87c00a20af56efb0
#
_cell.length_a   1.000
_cell.length_b   1.000
_cell.length_c   1.000
_cell.angle_alpha   90.00
_cell.angle_beta   90.00
_cell.angle_gamma   90.00
#
_symmetry.space_group_name_H-M   'P 1'
#
loop_
_entity.id
_entity.type
_entity.pdbx_description
1 polymer ?
#
loop_
_entity_poly.entity_id
_entity_poly.type
_entity_poly.pdbx_seq_one_letter_code
_entity_poly.pdbx_strand_id
1 'polypeptide(L)'
;MQSRYTALQEALAGYDKTGVPLVAYNGKALLPAGFSDDIGTYYFIPKIAHTFSLSITQSINIFFVGMLLISLILSVTGFFLLFRSWTSRFISVVGLLGLAFLAFRIGDVYLIFVYTILSLIPIFLYLIQNEKLKTIFTAFIFLSGIGIGTAHYSRSHAGTAVLIFLIIMLMLYLKRGWREKLGLVALLLVGFSVSAIYFNALLSHRETYLVLNQPNYKPVVGSHPFWHSVYIGFGFLNNDYGIKYSDSSAFNKVRSISPKTIYLSQEYETILKGEVIKIVKYDRHFVVYTAFAKIGVAFFYLLVCANIGLLASIFYPKGWSMELAFWLAIGFNALFGILVVPSSAYLLGFIALATVYGITSIGYAIQQGALSDIKNFMHRKEIQIRQTT
;
A
#
# COMPACT_ATOMS: atom_id res chain seq x y z
N MET A 1 -4.63 11.79 -22.74
CA MET A 1 -3.84 10.88 -21.88
C MET A 1 -4.11 9.45 -22.31
N GLN A 2 -3.04 8.66 -22.44
CA GLN A 2 -3.15 7.23 -22.70
C GLN A 2 -3.74 6.51 -21.49
N SER A 3 -4.69 5.59 -21.67
CA SER A 3 -5.19 4.79 -20.58
C SER A 3 -4.11 3.81 -20.09
N ARG A 4 -4.10 3.47 -18.80
CA ARG A 4 -3.18 2.45 -18.26
C ARG A 4 -3.34 1.10 -18.95
N TYR A 5 -4.57 0.77 -19.37
CA TYR A 5 -4.85 -0.44 -20.13
C TYR A 5 -4.13 -0.45 -21.49
N THR A 6 -4.24 0.65 -22.24
CA THR A 6 -3.51 0.82 -23.52
C THR A 6 -2.00 0.73 -23.33
N ALA A 7 -1.47 1.34 -22.25
CA ALA A 7 -0.05 1.26 -21.93
C ALA A 7 0.40 -0.18 -21.62
N LEU A 8 -0.43 -1.01 -21.00
CA LEU A 8 -0.16 -2.45 -20.78
C LEU A 8 -0.20 -3.24 -22.10
N GLN A 9 -1.13 -2.92 -23.01
CA GLN A 9 -1.17 -3.53 -24.33
C GLN A 9 0.09 -3.20 -25.17
N GLU A 10 0.53 -1.94 -25.12
CA GLU A 10 1.76 -1.52 -25.80
C GLU A 10 3.01 -2.14 -25.17
N ALA A 11 3.03 -2.33 -23.84
CA ALA A 11 4.10 -3.04 -23.13
C ALA A 11 4.16 -4.51 -23.55
N LEU A 12 3.03 -5.20 -23.72
CA LEU A 12 2.98 -6.55 -24.24
C LEU A 12 3.49 -6.59 -25.69
N ALA A 13 2.97 -5.73 -26.57
CA ALA A 13 3.38 -5.66 -27.97
C ALA A 13 4.88 -5.37 -28.12
N GLY A 14 5.44 -4.55 -27.24
CA GLY A 14 6.87 -4.27 -27.19
C GLY A 14 7.67 -5.50 -26.73
N TYR A 15 7.21 -6.19 -25.69
CA TYR A 15 7.86 -7.41 -25.20
C TYR A 15 7.82 -8.53 -26.24
N ASP A 16 6.67 -8.76 -26.90
CA ASP A 16 6.52 -9.76 -27.98
C ASP A 16 7.46 -9.47 -29.15
N LYS A 17 7.62 -8.19 -29.49
CA LYS A 17 8.47 -7.78 -30.62
C LYS A 17 9.96 -7.82 -30.32
N THR A 18 10.37 -7.53 -29.10
CA THR A 18 11.78 -7.27 -28.76
C THR A 18 12.39 -8.32 -27.83
N GLY A 19 11.57 -9.08 -27.08
CA GLY A 19 12.01 -9.96 -26.00
C GLY A 19 12.54 -9.18 -24.76
N VAL A 20 12.49 -7.85 -24.78
CA VAL A 20 13.03 -7.00 -23.70
C VAL A 20 11.89 -6.50 -22.82
N PRO A 21 11.90 -6.84 -21.52
CA PRO A 21 10.90 -6.36 -20.58
C PRO A 21 10.91 -4.83 -20.49
N LEU A 22 9.74 -4.26 -20.19
CA LEU A 22 9.55 -2.81 -20.01
C LEU A 22 9.80 -1.96 -21.26
N VAL A 23 9.92 -2.57 -22.44
CA VAL A 23 9.83 -1.89 -23.74
C VAL A 23 8.39 -1.96 -24.23
N ALA A 24 7.83 -0.83 -24.64
CA ALA A 24 6.51 -0.70 -25.24
C ALA A 24 6.62 -0.47 -26.75
N TYR A 25 5.59 -0.90 -27.51
CA TYR A 25 5.46 -0.61 -28.94
C TYR A 25 4.06 -0.06 -29.23
N ASN A 26 3.98 1.19 -29.68
CA ASN A 26 2.72 1.89 -29.98
C ASN A 26 2.26 1.77 -31.44
N GLY A 27 2.77 0.80 -32.19
CA GLY A 27 2.51 0.63 -33.62
C GLY A 27 3.45 1.42 -34.53
N LYS A 28 4.20 2.41 -34.01
CA LYS A 28 5.10 3.28 -34.77
C LYS A 28 6.53 3.25 -34.23
N ALA A 29 6.69 3.38 -32.93
CA ALA A 29 7.98 3.53 -32.27
C ALA A 29 8.06 2.65 -31.02
N LEU A 30 9.32 2.32 -30.64
CA LEU A 30 9.62 1.72 -29.35
C LEU A 30 9.73 2.82 -28.29
N LEU A 31 9.13 2.57 -27.13
CA LEU A 31 9.04 3.53 -26.03
C LEU A 31 9.31 2.80 -24.71
N PRO A 32 9.68 3.51 -23.64
CA PRO A 32 9.70 2.91 -22.32
C PRO A 32 8.27 2.56 -21.87
N ALA A 33 8.06 1.33 -21.39
CA ALA A 33 6.80 0.92 -20.83
C ALA A 33 6.66 1.40 -19.37
N GLY A 34 5.44 1.80 -19.01
CA GLY A 34 5.06 2.14 -17.67
C GLY A 34 5.39 3.55 -17.22
N PHE A 35 4.90 3.87 -16.04
CA PHE A 35 5.18 5.11 -15.33
C PHE A 35 6.23 4.85 -14.24
N SER A 36 6.91 5.88 -13.78
CA SER A 36 8.00 5.79 -12.80
C SER A 36 7.56 5.22 -11.44
N ASP A 37 6.26 5.23 -11.14
CA ASP A 37 5.69 4.83 -9.84
C ASP A 37 5.03 3.45 -9.82
N ASP A 38 4.97 2.72 -10.97
CA ASP A 38 4.31 1.41 -11.07
C ASP A 38 4.99 0.43 -12.06
N ILE A 39 6.29 0.49 -12.16
CA ILE A 39 7.15 -0.28 -13.08
C ILE A 39 6.87 -1.79 -13.00
N GLY A 40 6.74 -2.35 -11.79
CA GLY A 40 6.52 -3.78 -11.61
C GLY A 40 5.20 -4.26 -12.21
N THR A 41 4.16 -3.43 -12.20
CA THR A 41 2.89 -3.77 -12.85
C THR A 41 3.07 -3.96 -14.35
N TYR A 42 3.85 -3.07 -15.00
CA TYR A 42 4.20 -3.17 -16.42
C TYR A 42 5.24 -4.25 -16.74
N TYR A 43 5.88 -4.81 -15.72
CA TYR A 43 6.72 -5.99 -15.85
C TYR A 43 5.91 -7.28 -15.71
N PHE A 44 5.16 -7.44 -14.60
CA PHE A 44 4.50 -8.72 -14.27
C PHE A 44 3.36 -9.06 -15.22
N ILE A 45 2.48 -8.10 -15.52
CA ILE A 45 1.28 -8.38 -16.34
C ILE A 45 1.64 -8.73 -17.78
N PRO A 46 2.46 -7.94 -18.52
CA PRO A 46 2.90 -8.32 -19.86
C PRO A 46 3.71 -9.62 -19.88
N LYS A 47 4.52 -9.89 -18.85
CA LYS A 47 5.26 -11.15 -18.74
C LYS A 47 4.34 -12.36 -18.60
N ILE A 48 3.30 -12.26 -17.78
CA ILE A 48 2.27 -13.32 -17.66
C ILE A 48 1.55 -13.50 -19.00
N ALA A 49 1.13 -12.41 -19.65
CA ALA A 49 0.46 -12.45 -20.93
C ALA A 49 1.30 -13.17 -22.00
N HIS A 50 2.56 -12.77 -22.15
CA HIS A 50 3.51 -13.37 -23.07
C HIS A 50 3.78 -14.86 -22.76
N THR A 51 4.10 -15.18 -21.49
CA THR A 51 4.48 -16.55 -21.08
C THR A 51 3.36 -17.57 -21.28
N PHE A 52 2.11 -17.17 -21.03
CA PHE A 52 0.95 -18.04 -21.12
C PHE A 52 0.09 -17.79 -22.35
N SER A 53 0.54 -16.95 -23.29
CA SER A 53 -0.21 -16.57 -24.53
C SER A 53 -1.62 -16.06 -24.23
N LEU A 54 -1.73 -15.19 -23.22
CA LEU A 54 -3.01 -14.64 -22.76
C LEU A 54 -3.21 -13.22 -23.26
N SER A 55 -4.47 -12.80 -23.35
CA SER A 55 -4.80 -11.39 -23.54
C SER A 55 -4.42 -10.56 -22.29
N ILE A 56 -4.21 -9.26 -22.46
CA ILE A 56 -3.94 -8.35 -21.32
C ILE A 56 -5.06 -8.39 -20.29
N THR A 57 -6.32 -8.45 -20.71
CA THR A 57 -7.48 -8.54 -19.79
C THR A 57 -7.42 -9.81 -18.94
N GLN A 58 -7.14 -10.96 -19.56
CA GLN A 58 -7.00 -12.23 -18.82
C GLN A 58 -5.82 -12.17 -17.84
N SER A 59 -4.70 -11.61 -18.27
CA SER A 59 -3.49 -11.48 -17.43
C SER A 59 -3.69 -10.55 -16.25
N ILE A 60 -4.41 -9.42 -16.43
CA ILE A 60 -4.82 -8.53 -15.33
C ILE A 60 -5.68 -9.29 -14.33
N ASN A 61 -6.69 -10.02 -14.80
CA ASN A 61 -7.61 -10.75 -13.94
C ASN A 61 -6.89 -11.87 -13.16
N ILE A 62 -6.06 -12.67 -13.83
CA ILE A 62 -5.28 -13.74 -13.20
C ILE A 62 -4.32 -13.16 -12.16
N PHE A 63 -3.61 -12.09 -12.52
CA PHE A 63 -2.70 -11.42 -11.61
C PHE A 63 -3.42 -10.88 -10.37
N PHE A 64 -4.51 -10.13 -10.58
CA PHE A 64 -5.29 -9.52 -9.49
C PHE A 64 -5.89 -10.58 -8.56
N VAL A 65 -6.60 -11.57 -9.12
CA VAL A 65 -7.20 -12.65 -8.33
C VAL A 65 -6.13 -13.50 -7.63
N GLY A 66 -5.03 -13.79 -8.32
CA GLY A 66 -3.91 -14.52 -7.73
C GLY A 66 -3.32 -13.80 -6.51
N MET A 67 -3.05 -12.50 -6.63
CA MET A 67 -2.54 -11.67 -5.53
C MET A 67 -3.56 -11.57 -4.38
N LEU A 68 -4.85 -11.44 -4.69
CA LEU A 68 -5.92 -11.41 -3.68
C LEU A 68 -6.00 -12.73 -2.90
N LEU A 69 -5.94 -13.87 -3.59
CA LEU A 69 -5.94 -15.19 -2.97
C LEU A 69 -4.70 -15.42 -2.11
N ILE A 70 -3.50 -15.06 -2.60
CA ILE A 70 -2.25 -15.14 -1.82
C ILE A 70 -2.38 -14.29 -0.56
N SER A 71 -2.89 -13.09 -0.65
CA SER A 71 -3.09 -12.19 0.50
C SER A 71 -4.04 -12.80 1.53
N LEU A 72 -5.15 -13.37 1.08
CA LEU A 72 -6.13 -14.01 1.95
C LEU A 72 -5.54 -15.24 2.64
N ILE A 73 -4.86 -16.13 1.89
CA ILE A 73 -4.21 -17.33 2.43
C ILE A 73 -3.15 -16.96 3.48
N LEU A 74 -2.27 -16.00 3.16
CA LEU A 74 -1.23 -15.56 4.10
C LEU A 74 -1.82 -14.96 5.37
N SER A 75 -2.82 -14.08 5.24
CA SER A 75 -3.47 -13.45 6.39
C SER A 75 -4.21 -14.46 7.26
N VAL A 76 -5.01 -15.35 6.66
CA VAL A 76 -5.75 -16.40 7.39
C VAL A 76 -4.77 -17.32 8.10
N THR A 77 -3.75 -17.82 7.39
CA THR A 77 -2.71 -18.66 8.00
C THR A 77 -2.03 -17.95 9.18
N GLY A 78 -1.64 -16.69 8.99
CA GLY A 78 -1.00 -15.91 10.04
C GLY A 78 -1.87 -15.75 11.28
N PHE A 79 -3.14 -15.42 11.14
CA PHE A 79 -4.05 -15.31 12.26
C PHE A 79 -4.39 -16.65 12.91
N PHE A 80 -4.46 -17.74 12.15
CA PHE A 80 -4.66 -19.09 12.71
C PHE A 80 -3.45 -19.55 13.52
N LEU A 81 -2.25 -19.16 13.14
CA LEU A 81 -1.04 -19.39 13.92
C LEU A 81 -0.99 -18.50 15.16
N LEU A 82 -1.36 -17.23 15.02
CA LEU A 82 -1.31 -16.23 16.10
C LEU A 82 -2.33 -16.49 17.20
N PHE A 83 -3.56 -16.88 16.83
CA PHE A 83 -4.66 -17.07 17.78
C PHE A 83 -5.01 -18.54 18.00
N ARG A 84 -5.13 -18.93 19.30
CA ARG A 84 -5.57 -20.27 19.69
C ARG A 84 -7.08 -20.42 19.78
N SER A 85 -7.81 -19.34 20.14
CA SER A 85 -9.26 -19.32 20.29
C SER A 85 -9.97 -19.44 18.94
N TRP A 86 -10.95 -20.35 18.85
CA TRP A 86 -11.80 -20.46 17.67
C TRP A 86 -12.59 -19.17 17.38
N THR A 87 -13.05 -18.47 18.43
CA THR A 87 -13.74 -17.18 18.28
C THR A 87 -12.85 -16.14 17.62
N SER A 88 -11.58 -16.02 18.05
CA SER A 88 -10.62 -15.10 17.42
C SER A 88 -10.34 -15.48 15.97
N ARG A 89 -10.19 -16.77 15.66
CA ARG A 89 -10.00 -17.28 14.29
C ARG A 89 -11.21 -16.97 13.41
N PHE A 90 -12.42 -17.22 13.90
CA PHE A 90 -13.65 -16.92 13.18
C PHE A 90 -13.79 -15.43 12.86
N ILE A 91 -13.57 -14.55 13.85
CA ILE A 91 -13.58 -13.10 13.65
C ILE A 91 -12.54 -12.67 12.62
N SER A 92 -11.35 -13.29 12.66
CA SER A 92 -10.29 -13.01 11.68
C SER A 92 -10.74 -13.38 10.26
N VAL A 93 -11.34 -14.55 10.07
CA VAL A 93 -11.83 -14.98 8.76
C VAL A 93 -12.91 -14.03 8.23
N VAL A 94 -13.90 -13.68 9.07
CA VAL A 94 -14.98 -12.76 8.68
C VAL A 94 -14.41 -11.39 8.28
N GLY A 95 -13.52 -10.82 9.10
CA GLY A 95 -12.92 -9.52 8.81
C GLY A 95 -12.05 -9.55 7.53
N LEU A 96 -11.28 -10.62 7.32
CA LEU A 96 -10.45 -10.77 6.12
C LEU A 96 -11.28 -11.02 4.85
N LEU A 97 -12.37 -11.77 4.93
CA LEU A 97 -13.30 -11.93 3.81
C LEU A 97 -13.98 -10.60 3.45
N GLY A 98 -14.38 -9.80 4.45
CA GLY A 98 -14.89 -8.46 4.23
C GLY A 98 -13.87 -7.55 3.54
N LEU A 99 -12.62 -7.60 3.99
CA LEU A 99 -11.51 -6.85 3.36
C LEU A 99 -11.23 -7.34 1.93
N ALA A 100 -11.18 -8.64 1.71
CA ALA A 100 -10.99 -9.21 0.38
C ALA A 100 -12.12 -8.84 -0.59
N PHE A 101 -13.37 -8.88 -0.11
CA PHE A 101 -14.53 -8.41 -0.87
C PHE A 101 -14.41 -6.92 -1.23
N LEU A 102 -14.01 -6.08 -0.30
CA LEU A 102 -13.80 -4.66 -0.56
C LEU A 102 -12.68 -4.44 -1.58
N ALA A 103 -11.53 -5.12 -1.43
CA ALA A 103 -10.43 -5.05 -2.39
C ALA A 103 -10.87 -5.51 -3.79
N PHE A 104 -11.67 -6.59 -3.87
CA PHE A 104 -12.26 -7.06 -5.12
C PHE A 104 -13.22 -6.02 -5.75
N ARG A 105 -14.04 -5.36 -4.95
CA ARG A 105 -14.96 -4.30 -5.42
C ARG A 105 -14.22 -3.05 -5.89
N ILE A 106 -13.09 -2.72 -5.29
CA ILE A 106 -12.24 -1.63 -5.76
C ILE A 106 -11.61 -1.99 -7.11
N GLY A 107 -11.17 -3.25 -7.28
CA GLY A 107 -10.67 -3.79 -8.55
C GLY A 107 -9.41 -3.11 -9.08
N ASP A 108 -8.62 -2.44 -8.22
CA ASP A 108 -7.42 -1.72 -8.65
C ASP A 108 -6.19 -2.63 -8.61
N VAL A 109 -5.74 -3.05 -9.79
CA VAL A 109 -4.60 -3.94 -9.96
C VAL A 109 -3.27 -3.33 -9.48
N TYR A 110 -3.15 -2.01 -9.46
CA TYR A 110 -1.94 -1.32 -9.01
C TYR A 110 -1.82 -1.28 -7.49
N LEU A 111 -2.96 -1.33 -6.79
CA LEU A 111 -3.02 -1.24 -5.33
C LEU A 111 -3.07 -2.60 -4.63
N ILE A 112 -3.27 -3.68 -5.38
CA ILE A 112 -3.33 -5.03 -4.78
C ILE A 112 -2.02 -5.41 -4.06
N PHE A 113 -0.88 -4.89 -4.50
CA PHE A 113 0.40 -5.11 -3.83
C PHE A 113 0.43 -4.57 -2.41
N VAL A 114 -0.24 -3.43 -2.14
CA VAL A 114 -0.33 -2.87 -0.78
C VAL A 114 -1.03 -3.85 0.14
N TYR A 115 -2.14 -4.42 -0.30
CA TYR A 115 -2.87 -5.42 0.47
C TYR A 115 -2.04 -6.69 0.66
N THR A 116 -1.39 -7.18 -0.40
CA THR A 116 -0.60 -8.41 -0.34
C THR A 116 0.55 -8.30 0.66
N ILE A 117 1.26 -7.19 0.69
CA ILE A 117 2.38 -7.04 1.62
C ILE A 117 1.92 -6.87 3.06
N LEU A 118 0.75 -6.24 3.31
CA LEU A 118 0.15 -6.14 4.63
C LEU A 118 -0.26 -7.51 5.21
N SER A 119 -0.54 -8.49 4.36
CA SER A 119 -0.88 -9.85 4.77
C SER A 119 0.25 -10.60 5.49
N LEU A 120 1.48 -10.08 5.44
CA LEU A 120 2.63 -10.62 6.18
C LEU A 120 2.59 -10.30 7.67
N ILE A 121 1.86 -9.25 8.09
CA ILE A 121 1.85 -8.78 9.49
C ILE A 121 1.40 -9.87 10.48
N PRO A 122 0.31 -10.62 10.28
CA PRO A 122 -0.08 -11.67 11.23
C PRO A 122 0.95 -12.78 11.39
N ILE A 123 1.62 -13.19 10.28
CA ILE A 123 2.71 -14.18 10.33
C ILE A 123 3.89 -13.62 11.11
N PHE A 124 4.26 -12.38 10.86
CA PHE A 124 5.33 -11.71 11.59
C PHE A 124 5.04 -11.65 13.10
N LEU A 125 3.81 -11.27 13.49
CA LEU A 125 3.38 -11.23 14.89
C LEU A 125 3.47 -12.60 15.57
N TYR A 126 3.12 -13.67 14.86
CA TYR A 126 3.30 -15.02 15.35
C TYR A 126 4.79 -15.37 15.55
N LEU A 127 5.61 -15.12 14.54
CA LEU A 127 7.03 -15.50 14.57
C LEU A 127 7.83 -14.72 15.62
N ILE A 128 7.57 -13.42 15.80
CA ILE A 128 8.29 -12.59 16.77
C ILE A 128 8.02 -13.02 18.23
N GLN A 129 6.88 -13.69 18.49
CA GLN A 129 6.51 -14.22 19.80
C GLN A 129 7.04 -15.63 20.06
N ASN A 130 7.57 -16.31 19.03
CA ASN A 130 8.02 -17.69 19.11
C ASN A 130 9.54 -17.80 18.98
N GLU A 131 10.26 -17.66 20.08
CA GLU A 131 11.73 -17.72 20.11
C GLU A 131 12.32 -19.03 19.57
N LYS A 132 11.57 -20.16 19.66
CA LYS A 132 11.97 -21.46 19.11
C LYS A 132 12.10 -21.46 17.57
N LEU A 133 11.48 -20.53 16.87
CA LEU A 133 11.46 -20.42 15.42
C LEU A 133 12.48 -19.41 14.87
N LYS A 134 13.61 -19.21 15.58
CA LYS A 134 14.62 -18.18 15.25
C LYS A 134 15.08 -18.22 13.79
N THR A 135 15.41 -19.41 13.27
CA THR A 135 15.88 -19.57 11.87
C THR A 135 14.79 -19.21 10.87
N ILE A 136 13.56 -19.67 11.11
CA ILE A 136 12.40 -19.37 10.26
C ILE A 136 12.09 -17.86 10.31
N PHE A 137 12.17 -17.26 11.50
CA PHE A 137 11.98 -15.82 11.67
C PHE A 137 13.02 -15.01 10.88
N THR A 138 14.29 -15.40 10.96
CA THR A 138 15.38 -14.74 10.21
C THR A 138 15.15 -14.82 8.69
N ALA A 139 14.81 -16.01 8.18
CA ALA A 139 14.48 -16.21 6.78
C ALA A 139 13.24 -15.38 6.37
N PHE A 140 12.21 -15.34 7.22
CA PHE A 140 11.01 -14.56 6.98
C PHE A 140 11.31 -13.06 6.90
N ILE A 141 12.19 -12.52 7.74
CA ILE A 141 12.60 -11.10 7.69
C ILE A 141 13.27 -10.78 6.34
N PHE A 142 14.19 -11.63 5.88
CA PHE A 142 14.84 -11.45 4.57
C PHE A 142 13.84 -11.47 3.42
N LEU A 143 12.97 -12.50 3.38
CA LEU A 143 11.94 -12.64 2.35
C LEU A 143 10.91 -11.52 2.39
N SER A 144 10.55 -11.04 3.60
CA SER A 144 9.71 -9.85 3.76
C SER A 144 10.36 -8.61 3.15
N GLY A 145 11.67 -8.45 3.30
CA GLY A 145 12.43 -7.37 2.64
C GLY A 145 12.28 -7.44 1.12
N ILE A 146 12.47 -8.63 0.52
CA ILE A 146 12.26 -8.83 -0.93
C ILE A 146 10.82 -8.50 -1.33
N GLY A 147 9.82 -8.98 -0.59
CA GLY A 147 8.41 -8.71 -0.85
C GLY A 147 8.08 -7.21 -0.79
N ILE A 148 8.57 -6.51 0.25
CA ILE A 148 8.40 -5.06 0.43
C ILE A 148 9.05 -4.28 -0.73
N GLY A 149 10.27 -4.67 -1.13
CA GLY A 149 10.96 -4.06 -2.26
C GLY A 149 10.22 -4.28 -3.58
N THR A 150 9.74 -5.51 -3.83
CA THR A 150 8.93 -5.83 -5.01
C THR A 150 7.63 -5.02 -5.04
N ALA A 151 6.93 -4.90 -3.91
CA ALA A 151 5.73 -4.09 -3.79
C ALA A 151 6.02 -2.60 -4.06
N HIS A 152 7.15 -2.08 -3.55
CA HIS A 152 7.58 -0.70 -3.77
C HIS A 152 7.81 -0.39 -5.26
N TYR A 153 8.46 -1.29 -6.00
CA TYR A 153 8.66 -1.14 -7.45
C TYR A 153 7.39 -1.40 -8.27
N SER A 154 6.44 -2.14 -7.73
CA SER A 154 5.15 -2.40 -8.40
C SER A 154 4.16 -1.25 -8.22
N ARG A 155 4.22 -0.60 -7.07
CA ARG A 155 3.54 0.66 -6.77
C ARG A 155 4.37 1.43 -5.76
N SER A 156 4.77 2.64 -6.10
CA SER A 156 5.57 3.49 -5.21
C SER A 156 4.97 3.57 -3.82
N HIS A 157 5.82 3.34 -2.80
CA HIS A 157 5.47 3.31 -1.38
C HIS A 157 4.52 2.20 -0.91
N ALA A 158 4.14 1.23 -1.77
CA ALA A 158 3.20 0.16 -1.39
C ALA A 158 3.64 -0.65 -0.16
N GLY A 159 4.94 -0.87 0.01
CA GLY A 159 5.50 -1.63 1.14
C GLY A 159 5.93 -0.79 2.35
N THR A 160 5.93 0.55 2.26
CA THR A 160 6.58 1.43 3.26
C THR A 160 5.92 1.34 4.64
N ALA A 161 4.59 1.24 4.72
CA ALA A 161 3.89 1.10 6.01
C ALA A 161 4.28 -0.21 6.72
N VAL A 162 4.43 -1.32 5.98
CA VAL A 162 4.88 -2.60 6.54
C VAL A 162 6.34 -2.51 6.96
N LEU A 163 7.19 -1.85 6.19
CA LEU A 163 8.59 -1.60 6.57
C LEU A 163 8.68 -0.84 7.90
N ILE A 164 7.91 0.25 8.06
CA ILE A 164 7.81 1.01 9.30
C ILE A 164 7.37 0.11 10.45
N PHE A 165 6.28 -0.66 10.25
CA PHE A 165 5.76 -1.59 11.25
C PHE A 165 6.83 -2.60 11.70
N LEU A 166 7.49 -3.27 10.74
CA LEU A 166 8.50 -4.29 11.04
C LEU A 166 9.70 -3.69 11.78
N ILE A 167 10.22 -2.54 11.35
CA ILE A 167 11.37 -1.89 12.00
C ILE A 167 11.03 -1.54 13.45
N ILE A 168 9.88 -0.93 13.71
CA ILE A 168 9.47 -0.56 15.07
C ILE A 168 9.34 -1.80 15.94
N MET A 169 8.69 -2.85 15.45
CA MET A 169 8.54 -4.11 16.18
C MET A 169 9.88 -4.79 16.46
N LEU A 170 10.79 -4.82 15.49
CA LEU A 170 12.14 -5.36 15.69
C LEU A 170 12.93 -4.57 16.73
N MET A 171 12.83 -3.25 16.69
CA MET A 171 13.62 -2.39 17.57
C MET A 171 13.04 -2.29 18.98
N LEU A 172 11.72 -2.22 19.14
CA LEU A 172 11.09 -1.90 20.41
C LEU A 172 10.40 -3.10 21.08
N TYR A 173 9.83 -4.02 20.30
CA TYR A 173 9.09 -5.17 20.87
C TYR A 173 9.98 -6.38 21.11
N LEU A 174 10.93 -6.69 20.20
CA LEU A 174 11.78 -7.87 20.27
C LEU A 174 12.70 -7.80 21.50
N LYS A 175 12.64 -8.84 22.38
CA LYS A 175 13.44 -8.94 23.60
C LYS A 175 14.82 -9.57 23.32
N ARG A 176 15.66 -8.89 22.52
CA ARG A 176 17.01 -9.34 22.15
C ARG A 176 18.01 -8.20 22.27
N GLY A 177 19.28 -8.51 22.24
CA GLY A 177 20.34 -7.50 22.27
C GLY A 177 20.28 -6.55 21.05
N TRP A 178 20.70 -5.29 21.25
CA TRP A 178 20.59 -4.25 20.21
C TRP A 178 21.33 -4.61 18.91
N ARG A 179 22.46 -5.33 19.01
CA ARG A 179 23.22 -5.79 17.84
C ARG A 179 22.42 -6.78 16.98
N GLU A 180 21.70 -7.69 17.63
CA GLU A 180 20.85 -8.68 16.93
C GLU A 180 19.65 -7.98 16.27
N LYS A 181 19.06 -6.99 16.95
CA LYS A 181 17.97 -6.17 16.38
C LYS A 181 18.44 -5.42 15.14
N LEU A 182 19.59 -4.72 15.22
CA LEU A 182 20.17 -4.04 14.06
C LEU A 182 20.53 -5.01 12.94
N GLY A 183 21.04 -6.20 13.26
CA GLY A 183 21.31 -7.26 12.29
C GLY A 183 20.05 -7.68 11.53
N LEU A 184 18.91 -7.83 12.22
CA LEU A 184 17.62 -8.15 11.59
C LEU A 184 17.08 -7.01 10.72
N VAL A 185 17.22 -5.76 11.17
CA VAL A 185 16.86 -4.59 10.36
C VAL A 185 17.76 -4.49 9.13
N ALA A 186 19.06 -4.70 9.27
CA ALA A 186 19.98 -4.75 8.14
C ALA A 186 19.61 -5.86 7.16
N LEU A 187 19.26 -7.05 7.65
CA LEU A 187 18.82 -8.17 6.83
C LEU A 187 17.52 -7.85 6.04
N LEU A 188 16.56 -7.17 6.68
CA LEU A 188 15.35 -6.69 6.03
C LEU A 188 15.68 -5.71 4.88
N LEU A 189 16.60 -4.76 5.13
CA LEU A 189 17.04 -3.79 4.13
C LEU A 189 17.86 -4.45 3.01
N VAL A 190 18.68 -5.47 3.31
CA VAL A 190 19.36 -6.28 2.29
C VAL A 190 18.33 -6.99 1.40
N GLY A 191 17.30 -7.61 1.99
CA GLY A 191 16.21 -8.20 1.22
C GLY A 191 15.53 -7.18 0.30
N PHE A 192 15.22 -5.98 0.82
CA PHE A 192 14.66 -4.87 0.01
C PHE A 192 15.60 -4.50 -1.15
N SER A 193 16.91 -4.43 -0.90
CA SER A 193 17.91 -4.08 -1.91
C SER A 193 18.01 -5.12 -3.03
N VAL A 194 17.73 -6.39 -2.79
CA VAL A 194 17.66 -7.43 -3.83
C VAL A 194 16.64 -7.04 -4.90
N SER A 195 15.44 -6.66 -4.51
CA SER A 195 14.41 -6.18 -5.45
C SER A 195 14.83 -4.89 -6.15
N ALA A 196 15.47 -3.96 -5.43
CA ALA A 196 15.96 -2.72 -6.01
C ALA A 196 17.01 -2.99 -7.11
N ILE A 197 17.99 -3.86 -6.83
CA ILE A 197 19.01 -4.25 -7.80
C ILE A 197 18.36 -4.90 -9.03
N TYR A 198 17.41 -5.81 -8.82
CA TYR A 198 16.72 -6.49 -9.92
C TYR A 198 15.97 -5.53 -10.84
N PHE A 199 15.12 -4.65 -10.28
CA PHE A 199 14.34 -3.70 -11.09
C PHE A 199 15.23 -2.64 -11.75
N ASN A 200 16.28 -2.17 -11.06
CA ASN A 200 17.24 -1.24 -11.66
C ASN A 200 18.01 -1.89 -12.82
N ALA A 201 18.37 -3.17 -12.74
CA ALA A 201 18.98 -3.90 -13.85
C ALA A 201 18.02 -4.02 -15.04
N LEU A 202 16.72 -4.29 -14.81
CA LEU A 202 15.70 -4.29 -15.88
C LEU A 202 15.57 -2.93 -16.55
N LEU A 203 15.53 -1.85 -15.76
CA LEU A 203 15.45 -0.48 -16.29
C LEU A 203 16.69 -0.12 -17.11
N SER A 204 17.89 -0.44 -16.62
CA SER A 204 19.13 -0.21 -17.34
C SER A 204 19.18 -0.98 -18.67
N HIS A 205 18.74 -2.25 -18.66
CA HIS A 205 18.66 -3.06 -19.87
C HIS A 205 17.68 -2.44 -20.89
N ARG A 206 16.50 -2.01 -20.45
CA ARG A 206 15.52 -1.29 -21.27
C ARG A 206 16.11 -0.03 -21.91
N GLU A 207 16.75 0.84 -21.10
CA GLU A 207 17.32 2.10 -21.58
C GLU A 207 18.41 1.84 -22.62
N THR A 208 19.32 0.90 -22.35
CA THR A 208 20.38 0.50 -23.30
C THR A 208 19.78 0.02 -24.62
N TYR A 209 18.75 -0.84 -24.54
CA TYR A 209 18.07 -1.34 -25.74
C TYR A 209 17.41 -0.23 -26.55
N LEU A 210 16.70 0.71 -25.92
CA LEU A 210 16.02 1.81 -26.58
C LEU A 210 17.02 2.78 -27.23
N VAL A 211 18.12 3.11 -26.57
CA VAL A 211 19.19 3.98 -27.15
C VAL A 211 19.78 3.36 -28.40
N LEU A 212 19.98 2.03 -28.40
CA LEU A 212 20.58 1.33 -29.56
C LEU A 212 19.61 1.13 -30.74
N ASN A 213 18.31 0.96 -30.48
CA ASN A 213 17.35 0.51 -31.48
C ASN A 213 16.30 1.56 -31.85
N GLN A 214 16.25 2.72 -31.17
CA GLN A 214 15.29 3.77 -31.48
C GLN A 214 16.02 5.06 -31.84
N PRO A 215 15.99 5.51 -33.13
CA PRO A 215 16.59 6.77 -33.53
C PRO A 215 16.06 7.96 -32.74
N ASN A 216 16.95 8.81 -32.26
CA ASN A 216 16.63 10.02 -31.50
C ASN A 216 15.99 9.78 -30.12
N TYR A 217 15.98 8.55 -29.60
CA TYR A 217 15.55 8.29 -28.23
C TYR A 217 16.45 9.01 -27.23
N LYS A 218 15.86 9.76 -26.35
CA LYS A 218 16.54 10.37 -25.20
C LYS A 218 15.91 9.82 -23.92
N PRO A 219 16.69 9.26 -23.00
CA PRO A 219 16.19 8.81 -21.72
C PRO A 219 15.42 9.94 -21.03
N VAL A 220 14.16 9.68 -20.70
CA VAL A 220 13.36 10.64 -19.94
C VAL A 220 13.59 10.37 -18.46
N VAL A 221 14.27 11.29 -17.80
CA VAL A 221 14.33 11.28 -16.32
C VAL A 221 12.95 11.68 -15.82
N GLY A 222 12.09 10.68 -15.64
CA GLY A 222 10.79 10.87 -15.02
C GLY A 222 10.99 11.26 -13.56
N SER A 223 10.36 12.33 -13.11
CA SER A 223 10.27 12.63 -11.68
C SER A 223 9.07 11.90 -11.09
N HIS A 224 9.15 11.56 -9.79
CA HIS A 224 7.99 11.05 -9.07
C HIS A 224 6.91 12.14 -9.05
N PRO A 225 5.65 11.85 -9.46
CA PRO A 225 4.60 12.87 -9.62
C PRO A 225 4.00 13.30 -8.27
N PHE A 226 4.84 13.74 -7.33
CA PHE A 226 4.43 14.12 -6.00
C PHE A 226 3.62 15.42 -6.00
N TRP A 227 4.18 16.49 -6.57
CA TRP A 227 3.53 17.80 -6.60
C TRP A 227 2.32 17.83 -7.52
N HIS A 228 2.35 17.03 -8.60
CA HIS A 228 1.17 16.77 -9.41
C HIS A 228 0.01 16.22 -8.55
N SER A 229 0.29 15.18 -7.78
CA SER A 229 -0.70 14.53 -6.93
C SER A 229 -1.23 15.46 -5.84
N VAL A 230 -0.36 16.24 -5.19
CA VAL A 230 -0.76 17.21 -4.17
C VAL A 230 -1.60 18.33 -4.78
N TYR A 231 -1.22 18.86 -5.96
CA TYR A 231 -1.95 19.92 -6.64
C TYR A 231 -3.37 19.51 -6.99
N ILE A 232 -3.55 18.38 -7.68
CA ILE A 232 -4.90 17.86 -8.00
C ILE A 232 -5.69 17.50 -6.75
N GLY A 233 -5.00 17.15 -5.66
CA GLY A 233 -5.60 16.88 -4.37
C GLY A 233 -6.35 18.07 -3.77
N PHE A 234 -6.01 19.31 -4.08
CA PHE A 234 -6.81 20.49 -3.71
C PHE A 234 -8.16 20.53 -4.41
N GLY A 235 -8.34 19.79 -5.51
CA GLY A 235 -9.62 19.63 -6.18
C GLY A 235 -10.60 18.67 -5.50
N PHE A 236 -10.31 18.22 -4.26
CA PHE A 236 -11.24 17.40 -3.46
C PHE A 236 -12.48 18.16 -3.05
N LEU A 237 -12.35 19.43 -2.69
CA LEU A 237 -13.45 20.35 -2.42
C LEU A 237 -13.57 21.36 -3.56
N ASN A 238 -14.78 21.92 -3.72
CA ASN A 238 -14.98 23.08 -4.60
C ASN A 238 -14.10 24.24 -4.13
N ASN A 239 -13.46 24.94 -5.07
CA ASN A 239 -12.48 25.98 -4.78
C ASN A 239 -12.44 27.06 -5.86
N ASP A 240 -12.02 28.27 -5.50
CA ASP A 240 -11.93 29.42 -6.39
C ASP A 240 -10.72 29.35 -7.34
N TYR A 241 -9.80 28.40 -7.13
CA TYR A 241 -8.66 28.17 -8.02
C TYR A 241 -9.02 27.40 -9.29
N GLY A 242 -10.25 26.88 -9.40
CA GLY A 242 -10.72 26.06 -10.52
C GLY A 242 -10.01 24.69 -10.59
N ILE A 243 -9.37 24.27 -9.49
CA ILE A 243 -8.68 22.98 -9.41
C ILE A 243 -9.75 21.88 -9.30
N LYS A 244 -9.64 20.88 -10.17
CA LYS A 244 -10.45 19.66 -10.12
C LYS A 244 -9.53 18.48 -9.85
N TYR A 245 -10.06 17.44 -9.18
CA TYR A 245 -9.34 16.20 -9.01
C TYR A 245 -9.30 15.45 -10.37
N SER A 246 -8.38 15.87 -11.23
CA SER A 246 -8.10 15.26 -12.52
C SER A 246 -6.71 15.65 -12.99
N ASP A 247 -6.01 14.74 -13.66
CA ASP A 247 -4.68 14.98 -14.22
C ASP A 247 -4.70 16.15 -15.22
N SER A 248 -5.82 16.34 -15.95
CA SER A 248 -5.98 17.47 -16.88
C SER A 248 -5.93 18.82 -16.17
N SER A 249 -6.37 18.92 -14.92
CA SER A 249 -6.30 20.17 -14.15
C SER A 249 -4.85 20.61 -13.93
N ALA A 250 -3.98 19.70 -13.49
CA ALA A 250 -2.57 19.98 -13.31
C ALA A 250 -1.84 20.21 -14.66
N PHE A 251 -2.15 19.40 -15.67
CA PHE A 251 -1.59 19.54 -17.00
C PHE A 251 -1.91 20.91 -17.63
N ASN A 252 -3.17 21.32 -17.61
CA ASN A 252 -3.60 22.61 -18.15
C ASN A 252 -2.98 23.77 -17.38
N LYS A 253 -2.85 23.65 -16.04
CA LYS A 253 -2.19 24.68 -15.23
C LYS A 253 -0.73 24.86 -15.65
N VAL A 254 0.02 23.76 -15.79
CA VAL A 254 1.42 23.84 -16.24
C VAL A 254 1.52 24.43 -17.64
N ARG A 255 0.65 23.99 -18.57
CA ARG A 255 0.62 24.50 -19.95
C ARG A 255 0.28 25.98 -20.02
N SER A 256 -0.53 26.51 -19.11
CA SER A 256 -0.81 27.95 -19.05
C SER A 256 0.39 28.79 -18.61
N ILE A 257 1.37 28.19 -17.92
CA ILE A 257 2.60 28.87 -17.45
C ILE A 257 3.74 28.63 -18.42
N SER A 258 3.94 27.38 -18.86
CA SER A 258 5.00 26.96 -19.78
C SER A 258 4.46 25.97 -20.82
N PRO A 259 4.04 26.45 -22.02
CA PRO A 259 3.37 25.63 -23.04
C PRO A 259 4.20 24.44 -23.57
N LYS A 260 5.53 24.52 -23.48
CA LYS A 260 6.46 23.52 -24.01
C LYS A 260 6.88 22.47 -23.00
N THR A 261 6.50 22.62 -21.72
CA THR A 261 6.92 21.70 -20.65
C THR A 261 6.40 20.28 -20.90
N ILE A 262 7.30 19.31 -20.80
CA ILE A 262 6.98 17.88 -20.95
C ILE A 262 6.24 17.40 -19.70
N TYR A 263 5.16 16.66 -19.90
CA TYR A 263 4.35 16.07 -18.82
C TYR A 263 5.20 15.17 -17.92
N LEU A 264 5.07 15.34 -16.60
CA LEU A 264 5.83 14.63 -15.57
C LEU A 264 7.37 14.81 -15.63
N SER A 265 7.85 15.84 -16.30
CA SER A 265 9.28 16.22 -16.23
C SER A 265 9.60 16.91 -14.90
N GLN A 266 10.88 17.07 -14.61
CA GLN A 266 11.34 17.83 -13.44
C GLN A 266 10.85 19.29 -13.45
N GLU A 267 10.80 19.92 -14.64
CA GLU A 267 10.26 21.27 -14.80
C GLU A 267 8.76 21.30 -14.46
N TYR A 268 7.99 20.30 -14.94
CA TYR A 268 6.58 20.15 -14.65
C TYR A 268 6.30 20.09 -13.13
N GLU A 269 7.03 19.24 -12.40
CA GLU A 269 6.91 19.11 -10.96
C GLU A 269 7.34 20.40 -10.24
N THR A 270 8.37 21.10 -10.73
CA THR A 270 8.82 22.36 -10.13
C THR A 270 7.76 23.46 -10.25
N ILE A 271 7.09 23.56 -11.40
CA ILE A 271 5.99 24.51 -11.60
C ILE A 271 4.84 24.21 -10.63
N LEU A 272 4.40 22.95 -10.53
CA LEU A 272 3.32 22.57 -9.62
C LEU A 272 3.70 22.75 -8.16
N LYS A 273 4.94 22.48 -7.78
CA LYS A 273 5.47 22.82 -6.45
C LYS A 273 5.28 24.30 -6.14
N GLY A 274 5.64 25.17 -7.08
CA GLY A 274 5.47 26.62 -6.94
C GLY A 274 4.01 27.01 -6.71
N GLU A 275 3.07 26.45 -7.47
CA GLU A 275 1.65 26.70 -7.34
C GLU A 275 1.08 26.17 -6.00
N VAL A 276 1.44 24.98 -5.58
CA VAL A 276 1.07 24.44 -4.26
C VAL A 276 1.57 25.34 -3.13
N ILE A 277 2.84 25.77 -3.18
CA ILE A 277 3.41 26.67 -2.16
C ILE A 277 2.67 28.01 -2.13
N LYS A 278 2.27 28.57 -3.29
CA LYS A 278 1.45 29.79 -3.35
C LYS A 278 0.13 29.60 -2.62
N ILE A 279 -0.60 28.51 -2.90
CA ILE A 279 -1.88 28.23 -2.24
C ILE A 279 -1.68 28.12 -0.72
N VAL A 280 -0.67 27.34 -0.29
CA VAL A 280 -0.38 27.16 1.15
C VAL A 280 -0.02 28.48 1.84
N LYS A 281 0.68 29.38 1.14
CA LYS A 281 1.11 30.68 1.69
C LYS A 281 -0.04 31.69 1.79
N TYR A 282 -0.87 31.76 0.77
CA TYR A 282 -1.85 32.84 0.63
C TYR A 282 -3.27 32.44 1.04
N ASP A 283 -3.60 31.14 1.07
CA ASP A 283 -4.92 30.66 1.48
C ASP A 283 -4.82 29.46 2.44
N ARG A 284 -4.32 29.74 3.62
CA ARG A 284 -4.16 28.73 4.68
C ARG A 284 -5.50 28.14 5.13
N HIS A 285 -6.58 28.94 5.11
CA HIS A 285 -7.90 28.49 5.50
C HIS A 285 -8.40 27.39 4.58
N PHE A 286 -8.28 27.56 3.28
CA PHE A 286 -8.65 26.53 2.29
C PHE A 286 -7.81 25.25 2.46
N VAL A 287 -6.49 25.39 2.66
CA VAL A 287 -5.60 24.24 2.86
C VAL A 287 -5.98 23.45 4.10
N VAL A 288 -6.18 24.13 5.23
CA VAL A 288 -6.57 23.52 6.50
C VAL A 288 -7.94 22.87 6.39
N TYR A 289 -8.92 23.59 5.83
CA TYR A 289 -10.27 23.05 5.63
C TYR A 289 -10.29 21.81 4.74
N THR A 290 -9.56 21.83 3.63
CA THR A 290 -9.42 20.67 2.73
C THR A 290 -8.76 19.48 3.44
N ALA A 291 -7.70 19.74 4.22
CA ALA A 291 -7.02 18.69 4.99
C ALA A 291 -7.94 18.05 6.03
N PHE A 292 -8.68 18.87 6.81
CA PHE A 292 -9.64 18.36 7.80
C PHE A 292 -10.78 17.56 7.17
N ALA A 293 -11.32 18.01 6.02
CA ALA A 293 -12.34 17.25 5.30
C ALA A 293 -11.83 15.86 4.87
N LYS A 294 -10.59 15.79 4.36
CA LYS A 294 -9.96 14.50 3.99
C LYS A 294 -9.64 13.62 5.20
N ILE A 295 -9.17 14.21 6.30
CA ILE A 295 -8.93 13.50 7.57
C ILE A 295 -10.24 12.93 8.09
N GLY A 296 -11.36 13.68 8.00
CA GLY A 296 -12.68 13.19 8.40
C GLY A 296 -13.10 11.93 7.67
N VAL A 297 -12.85 11.85 6.35
CA VAL A 297 -13.10 10.63 5.56
C VAL A 297 -12.20 9.48 6.01
N ALA A 298 -10.90 9.72 6.19
CA ALA A 298 -9.97 8.70 6.67
C ALA A 298 -10.37 8.20 8.07
N PHE A 299 -10.75 9.11 8.97
CA PHE A 299 -11.23 8.75 10.31
C PHE A 299 -12.51 7.91 10.27
N PHE A 300 -13.45 8.24 9.38
CA PHE A 300 -14.64 7.41 9.17
C PHE A 300 -14.26 5.98 8.77
N TYR A 301 -13.36 5.81 7.81
CA TYR A 301 -12.86 4.48 7.44
C TYR A 301 -12.17 3.76 8.60
N LEU A 302 -11.39 4.48 9.43
CA LEU A 302 -10.78 3.90 10.62
C LEU A 302 -11.82 3.34 11.58
N LEU A 303 -12.86 4.13 11.89
CA LEU A 303 -13.94 3.70 12.79
C LEU A 303 -14.68 2.48 12.24
N VAL A 304 -14.95 2.44 10.95
CA VAL A 304 -15.64 1.31 10.31
C VAL A 304 -14.77 0.06 10.29
N CYS A 305 -13.50 0.18 9.89
CA CYS A 305 -12.63 -0.97 9.66
C CYS A 305 -12.01 -1.56 10.94
N ALA A 306 -11.62 -0.71 11.89
CA ALA A 306 -11.10 -1.15 13.17
C ALA A 306 -12.21 -1.40 14.21
N ASN A 307 -13.35 -0.70 14.11
CA ASN A 307 -14.58 -0.79 14.91
C ASN A 307 -14.38 -1.22 16.38
N ILE A 308 -14.94 -2.36 16.81
CA ILE A 308 -14.80 -2.89 18.17
C ILE A 308 -13.32 -3.09 18.57
N GLY A 309 -12.42 -3.30 17.61
CA GLY A 309 -10.98 -3.42 17.86
C GLY A 309 -10.36 -2.18 18.50
N LEU A 310 -10.89 -0.97 18.23
CA LEU A 310 -10.48 0.26 18.91
C LEU A 310 -10.81 0.22 20.40
N LEU A 311 -12.03 -0.20 20.74
CA LEU A 311 -12.42 -0.38 22.14
C LEU A 311 -11.61 -1.50 22.80
N ALA A 312 -11.43 -2.62 22.10
CA ALA A 312 -10.62 -3.73 22.59
C ALA A 312 -9.18 -3.29 22.92
N SER A 313 -8.58 -2.43 22.11
CA SER A 313 -7.21 -1.93 22.36
C SER A 313 -7.11 -1.01 23.58
N ILE A 314 -8.19 -0.31 23.94
CA ILE A 314 -8.23 0.57 25.11
C ILE A 314 -8.33 -0.27 26.39
N PHE A 315 -9.23 -1.26 26.43
CA PHE A 315 -9.47 -2.06 27.63
C PHE A 315 -8.48 -3.23 27.79
N TYR A 316 -7.94 -3.74 26.70
CA TYR A 316 -7.01 -4.88 26.64
C TYR A 316 -5.79 -4.54 25.76
N PRO A 317 -4.89 -3.67 26.24
CA PRO A 317 -3.79 -3.17 25.44
C PRO A 317 -2.79 -4.28 25.08
N LYS A 318 -2.29 -4.24 23.83
CA LYS A 318 -1.29 -5.19 23.29
C LYS A 318 0.16 -4.86 23.68
N GLY A 319 0.36 -3.79 24.41
CA GLY A 319 1.68 -3.22 24.71
C GLY A 319 2.03 -2.05 23.79
N TRP A 320 2.66 -1.02 24.35
CA TRP A 320 2.88 0.28 23.71
C TRP A 320 3.66 0.21 22.38
N SER A 321 4.66 -0.68 22.29
CA SER A 321 5.50 -0.82 21.09
C SER A 321 4.70 -1.35 19.89
N MET A 322 3.77 -2.28 20.13
CA MET A 322 2.88 -2.80 19.09
C MET A 322 1.84 -1.76 18.67
N GLU A 323 1.28 -1.02 19.64
CA GLU A 323 0.37 0.09 19.36
C GLU A 323 1.07 1.16 18.53
N LEU A 324 2.28 1.57 18.93
CA LEU A 324 3.08 2.54 18.19
C LEU A 324 3.36 2.08 16.75
N ALA A 325 3.74 0.81 16.56
CA ALA A 325 4.02 0.25 15.24
C ALA A 325 2.78 0.31 14.34
N PHE A 326 1.62 -0.09 14.85
CA PHE A 326 0.36 -0.01 14.09
C PHE A 326 -0.02 1.44 13.77
N TRP A 327 -0.01 2.34 14.75
CA TRP A 327 -0.46 3.72 14.55
C TRP A 327 0.45 4.50 13.60
N LEU A 328 1.76 4.30 13.64
CA LEU A 328 2.68 4.93 12.68
C LEU A 328 2.49 4.38 11.26
N ALA A 329 2.28 3.07 11.13
CA ALA A 329 2.01 2.46 9.84
C ALA A 329 0.63 2.88 9.26
N ILE A 330 -0.43 2.93 10.09
CA ILE A 330 -1.76 3.44 9.73
C ILE A 330 -1.65 4.91 9.31
N GLY A 331 -0.97 5.74 10.10
CA GLY A 331 -0.75 7.15 9.82
C GLY A 331 -0.02 7.37 8.49
N PHE A 332 1.03 6.59 8.21
CA PHE A 332 1.72 6.66 6.92
C PHE A 332 0.79 6.37 5.73
N ASN A 333 -0.02 5.30 5.82
CA ASN A 333 -0.98 4.99 4.75
C ASN A 333 -2.11 6.03 4.63
N ALA A 334 -2.46 6.73 5.70
CA ALA A 334 -3.44 7.82 5.66
C ALA A 334 -2.93 9.02 4.84
N LEU A 335 -1.61 9.26 4.80
CA LEU A 335 -1.02 10.39 4.07
C LEU A 335 -1.41 10.41 2.60
N PHE A 336 -1.55 9.26 1.94
CA PHE A 336 -1.97 9.20 0.54
C PHE A 336 -3.40 9.75 0.35
N GLY A 337 -4.31 9.41 1.24
CA GLY A 337 -5.67 9.98 1.22
C GLY A 337 -5.70 11.47 1.57
N ILE A 338 -4.86 11.92 2.49
CA ILE A 338 -4.81 13.32 2.94
C ILE A 338 -4.15 14.21 1.89
N LEU A 339 -3.03 13.80 1.32
CA LEU A 339 -2.27 14.59 0.35
C LEU A 339 -2.94 14.59 -1.03
N VAL A 340 -3.50 13.45 -1.46
CA VAL A 340 -4.13 13.32 -2.77
C VAL A 340 -5.65 13.41 -2.62
N VAL A 341 -6.33 12.27 -2.49
CA VAL A 341 -7.78 12.20 -2.30
C VAL A 341 -8.14 10.97 -1.46
N PRO A 342 -9.05 11.07 -0.49
CA PRO A 342 -9.43 9.95 0.37
C PRO A 342 -10.44 9.01 -0.32
N SER A 343 -10.15 8.58 -1.55
CA SER A 343 -10.93 7.54 -2.23
C SER A 343 -10.58 6.16 -1.68
N SER A 344 -11.50 5.21 -1.79
CA SER A 344 -11.29 3.83 -1.34
C SER A 344 -10.07 3.18 -2.00
N ALA A 345 -9.76 3.55 -3.25
CA ALA A 345 -8.57 3.09 -3.94
C ALA A 345 -7.30 3.59 -3.24
N TYR A 346 -7.12 4.89 -3.04
CA TYR A 346 -5.94 5.45 -2.37
C TYR A 346 -5.84 5.05 -0.90
N LEU A 347 -6.99 4.78 -0.25
CA LEU A 347 -7.04 4.34 1.14
C LEU A 347 -7.01 2.81 1.32
N LEU A 348 -6.87 2.00 0.26
CA LEU A 348 -6.89 0.54 0.40
C LEU A 348 -5.86 0.02 1.42
N GLY A 349 -4.63 0.53 1.39
CA GLY A 349 -3.60 0.17 2.37
C GLY A 349 -3.96 0.60 3.80
N PHE A 350 -4.54 1.79 3.95
CA PHE A 350 -5.04 2.28 5.23
C PHE A 350 -6.19 1.42 5.78
N ILE A 351 -7.18 1.11 4.94
CA ILE A 351 -8.33 0.25 5.26
C ILE A 351 -7.87 -1.14 5.67
N ALA A 352 -6.96 -1.74 4.88
CA ALA A 352 -6.41 -3.05 5.16
C ALA A 352 -5.67 -3.09 6.51
N LEU A 353 -4.83 -2.09 6.76
CA LEU A 353 -4.08 -2.01 8.01
C LEU A 353 -4.96 -1.74 9.22
N ALA A 354 -5.99 -0.87 9.09
CA ALA A 354 -6.99 -0.64 10.14
C ALA A 354 -7.78 -1.91 10.45
N THR A 355 -8.15 -2.70 9.42
CA THR A 355 -8.82 -3.99 9.59
C THR A 355 -7.93 -5.00 10.32
N VAL A 356 -6.67 -5.15 9.89
CA VAL A 356 -5.68 -6.02 10.55
C VAL A 356 -5.45 -5.59 12.01
N TYR A 357 -5.36 -4.30 12.27
CA TYR A 357 -5.28 -3.74 13.61
C TYR A 357 -6.50 -4.12 14.45
N GLY A 358 -7.72 -3.92 13.92
CA GLY A 358 -8.96 -4.25 14.60
C GLY A 358 -9.05 -5.74 14.95
N ILE A 359 -8.80 -6.63 13.99
CA ILE A 359 -8.76 -8.09 14.18
C ILE A 359 -7.73 -8.46 15.25
N THR A 360 -6.52 -7.89 15.16
CA THR A 360 -5.44 -8.14 16.11
C THR A 360 -5.85 -7.72 17.52
N SER A 361 -6.43 -6.54 17.69
CA SER A 361 -6.88 -6.02 18.98
C SER A 361 -7.95 -6.90 19.61
N ILE A 362 -8.98 -7.30 18.85
CA ILE A 362 -10.03 -8.20 19.32
C ILE A 362 -9.43 -9.56 19.71
N GLY A 363 -8.56 -10.13 18.88
CA GLY A 363 -7.93 -11.41 19.16
C GLY A 363 -7.11 -11.41 20.45
N TYR A 364 -6.33 -10.35 20.69
CA TYR A 364 -5.59 -10.18 21.96
C TYR A 364 -6.51 -9.97 23.15
N ALA A 365 -7.57 -9.18 23.03
CA ALA A 365 -8.56 -9.00 24.08
C ALA A 365 -9.21 -10.32 24.48
N ILE A 366 -9.59 -11.17 23.52
CA ILE A 366 -10.14 -12.49 23.79
C ILE A 366 -9.11 -13.39 24.51
N GLN A 367 -7.85 -13.35 24.13
CA GLN A 367 -6.78 -14.10 24.80
C GLN A 367 -6.53 -13.62 26.24
N GLN A 368 -6.78 -12.33 26.54
CA GLN A 368 -6.67 -11.74 27.87
C GLN A 368 -7.92 -11.93 28.74
N GLY A 369 -8.97 -12.59 28.22
CA GLY A 369 -10.16 -12.95 29.01
C GLY A 369 -11.38 -12.07 28.75
N ALA A 370 -11.40 -11.18 27.77
CA ALA A 370 -12.54 -10.28 27.52
C ALA A 370 -13.90 -10.98 27.42
N LEU A 371 -13.97 -12.20 26.88
CA LEU A 371 -15.23 -12.95 26.80
C LEU A 371 -15.75 -13.40 28.20
N SER A 372 -14.85 -13.75 29.10
CA SER A 372 -15.25 -14.11 30.48
C SER A 372 -15.73 -12.88 31.25
N ASP A 373 -15.08 -11.74 31.05
CA ASP A 373 -15.48 -10.49 31.72
C ASP A 373 -16.84 -10.01 31.24
N ILE A 374 -17.15 -10.09 29.97
CA ILE A 374 -18.48 -9.78 29.41
C ILE A 374 -19.52 -10.72 29.96
N LYS A 375 -19.26 -12.05 30.02
CA LYS A 375 -20.19 -13.04 30.58
C LYS A 375 -20.48 -12.76 32.05
N ASN A 376 -19.46 -12.46 32.84
CA ASN A 376 -19.60 -12.14 34.26
C ASN A 376 -20.39 -10.84 34.45
N PHE A 377 -20.17 -9.83 33.62
CA PHE A 377 -20.94 -8.57 33.66
C PHE A 377 -22.43 -8.81 33.35
N MET A 378 -22.74 -9.58 32.32
CA MET A 378 -24.12 -9.92 31.94
C MET A 378 -24.83 -10.69 33.05
N HIS A 379 -24.16 -11.68 33.64
CA HIS A 379 -24.73 -12.48 34.74
C HIS A 379 -25.03 -11.61 35.96
N ARG A 380 -24.14 -10.67 36.31
CA ARG A 380 -24.41 -9.72 37.42
C ARG A 380 -25.62 -8.83 37.13
N LYS A 381 -25.79 -8.35 35.90
CA LYS A 381 -26.99 -7.58 35.53
C LYS A 381 -28.27 -8.39 35.58
N GLU A 382 -28.28 -9.65 35.16
CA GLU A 382 -29.44 -10.52 35.26
C GLU A 382 -29.86 -10.73 36.72
N ILE A 383 -28.91 -10.91 37.65
CA ILE A 383 -29.18 -11.04 39.08
C ILE A 383 -29.78 -9.74 39.62
N GLN A 384 -29.23 -8.57 39.27
CA GLN A 384 -29.76 -7.28 39.68
C GLN A 384 -31.18 -7.04 39.19
N ILE A 385 -31.50 -7.37 37.95
CA ILE A 385 -32.85 -7.22 37.39
C ILE A 385 -33.84 -8.14 38.14
N ARG A 386 -33.47 -9.40 38.45
CA ARG A 386 -34.32 -10.32 39.19
C ARG A 386 -34.55 -9.95 40.66
N GLN A 387 -33.69 -9.11 41.23
CA GLN A 387 -33.85 -8.60 42.60
C GLN A 387 -34.69 -7.31 42.68
N THR A 388 -34.93 -6.66 41.55
CA THR A 388 -35.70 -5.42 41.43
C THR A 388 -37.11 -5.62 40.85
N THR A 389 -37.40 -6.80 40.32
CA THR A 389 -38.72 -7.29 39.94
C THR A 389 -39.30 -8.21 41.02
#